data_f01e2aeaaf8a003d580facab294c4fe6
#
_entry.id   f01e2aeaaf8a003d580facab294c4fe6
#
_cell.length_a   1.000
_cell.length_b   1.000
_cell.length_c   1.000
_cell.angle_alpha   90.00
_cell.angle_beta   90.00
_cell.angle_gamma   90.00
#
_symmetry.space_group_name_H-M   'P 1'
#
loop_
_entity.id
_entity.type
_entity.pdbx_description
1 polymer ?
#
loop_
_entity_poly.entity_id
_entity_poly.type
_entity_poly.pdbx_seq_one_letter_code
_entity_poly.pdbx_strand_id
1 'polypeptide(L)'
;MQYLKLTSLSIGCASLLTLGGCATNPMTGTGVPQASAQGYTVSGAQSIQAVQLGTVLAVRSVEIAGQGSGVGAIGGALAGGAIGHQVGNGNGQKLATIAGALAGLMGGQALEGSAAKESGLLVTVRLDGGQVLAITQAADVRLAVGERVQVLAGRDGKARVLPL
;
A
#
# COMPACT_ATOMS: atom_id res chain seq x y z
N MET A 1 40.97 25.19 20.33
CA MET A 1 41.04 23.75 19.98
C MET A 1 39.68 23.03 20.03
N GLN A 2 38.62 23.61 20.54
CA GLN A 2 37.28 22.97 20.60
C GLN A 2 36.48 23.07 19.29
N TYR A 3 36.73 24.06 18.45
CA TYR A 3 35.99 24.25 17.19
C TYR A 3 36.36 23.25 16.09
N LEU A 4 37.54 22.62 16.18
CA LEU A 4 38.00 21.66 15.16
C LEU A 4 37.33 20.28 15.32
N LYS A 5 36.77 19.95 16.49
CA LYS A 5 36.07 18.66 16.73
C LYS A 5 34.61 18.67 16.30
N LEU A 6 33.96 19.86 16.23
CA LEU A 6 32.56 19.96 15.79
C LEU A 6 32.42 19.91 14.26
N THR A 7 33.44 20.37 13.52
CA THR A 7 33.39 20.34 12.06
C THR A 7 33.58 18.94 11.46
N SER A 8 34.30 18.06 12.16
CA SER A 8 34.51 16.68 11.71
C SER A 8 33.26 15.79 11.87
N LEU A 9 32.38 16.12 12.83
CA LEU A 9 31.15 15.38 13.08
C LEU A 9 30.04 15.73 12.08
N SER A 10 30.03 16.98 11.57
CA SER A 10 29.04 17.41 10.59
C SER A 10 29.31 16.89 9.19
N ILE A 11 30.57 16.66 8.84
CA ILE A 11 30.97 16.12 7.52
C ILE A 11 30.67 14.61 7.44
N GLY A 12 30.77 13.87 8.55
CA GLY A 12 30.44 12.45 8.62
C GLY A 12 28.96 12.13 8.45
N CYS A 13 28.06 13.03 8.85
CA CYS A 13 26.62 12.83 8.73
C CYS A 13 26.12 13.14 7.31
N ALA A 14 26.76 14.06 6.59
CA ALA A 14 26.40 14.42 5.22
C ALA A 14 26.79 13.35 4.19
N SER A 15 27.84 12.57 4.45
CA SER A 15 28.32 11.53 3.55
C SER A 15 27.54 10.22 3.62
N LEU A 16 26.79 9.98 4.72
CA LEU A 16 25.91 8.79 4.84
C LEU A 16 24.58 8.92 4.08
N LEU A 17 24.19 10.13 3.72
CA LEU A 17 22.93 10.38 2.97
C LEU A 17 23.05 10.13 1.47
N THR A 18 24.27 9.95 0.94
CA THR A 18 24.48 9.76 -0.51
C THR A 18 24.52 8.30 -0.96
N LEU A 19 24.54 7.32 -0.05
CA LEU A 19 24.50 5.89 -0.41
C LEU A 19 23.08 5.30 -0.48
N GLY A 20 22.05 6.10 -0.25
CA GLY A 20 20.64 5.66 -0.32
C GLY A 20 20.03 5.68 -1.72
N GLY A 21 20.79 5.92 -2.77
CA GLY A 21 20.26 6.27 -4.07
C GLY A 21 20.32 5.20 -5.15
N CYS A 22 20.17 3.90 -4.90
CA CYS A 22 20.07 2.91 -5.99
C CYS A 22 19.32 1.64 -5.59
N ALA A 23 18.13 1.77 -5.03
CA ALA A 23 17.22 0.62 -4.92
C ALA A 23 15.77 1.04 -5.18
N THR A 24 15.57 2.00 -6.07
CA THR A 24 14.28 2.12 -6.72
C THR A 24 14.24 1.04 -7.78
N ASN A 25 13.72 -0.12 -7.42
CA ASN A 25 13.31 -1.11 -8.38
C ASN A 25 12.15 -0.47 -9.17
N PRO A 26 12.34 0.00 -10.42
CA PRO A 26 11.27 0.64 -11.20
C PRO A 26 10.17 -0.35 -11.58
N MET A 27 10.32 -1.61 -11.20
CA MET A 27 9.38 -2.70 -11.48
C MET A 27 8.35 -2.94 -10.39
N THR A 28 8.52 -2.40 -9.17
CA THR A 28 7.42 -2.37 -8.21
C THR A 28 6.55 -1.17 -8.54
N GLY A 29 5.55 -1.40 -9.39
CA GLY A 29 4.56 -0.42 -9.80
C GLY A 29 3.90 0.28 -8.62
N THR A 30 4.59 1.30 -8.12
CA THR A 30 4.04 2.25 -7.18
C THR A 30 3.11 3.17 -7.96
N GLY A 31 1.84 2.92 -7.90
CA GLY A 31 0.90 3.89 -8.41
C GLY A 31 -0.47 3.41 -8.84
N VAL A 32 -0.65 2.12 -9.08
CA VAL A 32 -1.99 1.62 -9.42
C VAL A 32 -2.50 0.81 -8.25
N PRO A 33 -3.56 1.27 -7.55
CA PRO A 33 -4.22 0.46 -6.54
C PRO A 33 -4.55 -0.92 -7.11
N GLN A 34 -4.23 -1.99 -6.41
CA GLN A 34 -4.48 -3.35 -6.92
C GLN A 34 -5.98 -3.62 -7.14
N ALA A 35 -6.83 -2.84 -6.53
CA ALA A 35 -8.29 -2.90 -6.66
C ALA A 35 -8.85 -1.88 -7.67
N SER A 36 -8.00 -1.13 -8.39
CA SER A 36 -8.43 -0.11 -9.36
C SER A 36 -9.22 -0.74 -10.50
N ALA A 37 -10.34 -0.11 -10.86
CA ALA A 37 -11.13 -0.50 -12.01
C ALA A 37 -10.48 -0.06 -13.33
N GLN A 38 -9.70 1.03 -13.33
CA GLN A 38 -9.08 1.60 -14.53
C GLN A 38 -7.60 1.22 -14.69
N GLY A 39 -6.94 0.82 -13.61
CA GLY A 39 -5.53 0.48 -13.61
C GLY A 39 -5.25 -0.97 -13.99
N TYR A 40 -4.19 -1.18 -14.77
CA TYR A 40 -3.67 -2.50 -15.09
C TYR A 40 -2.27 -2.69 -14.52
N THR A 41 -2.03 -3.81 -13.88
CA THR A 41 -0.66 -4.24 -13.59
C THR A 41 -0.01 -4.75 -14.88
N VAL A 42 1.32 -4.75 -14.96
CA VAL A 42 2.04 -5.23 -16.15
C VAL A 42 1.63 -6.65 -16.52
N SER A 43 1.46 -7.52 -15.53
CA SER A 43 0.99 -8.90 -15.73
C SER A 43 -0.48 -9.01 -16.14
N GLY A 44 -1.30 -8.04 -15.78
CA GLY A 44 -2.73 -7.98 -16.13
C GLY A 44 -3.00 -7.38 -17.51
N ALA A 45 -2.08 -6.53 -18.01
CA ALA A 45 -2.28 -5.81 -19.27
C ALA A 45 -2.29 -6.70 -20.51
N GLN A 46 -1.70 -7.90 -20.45
CA GLN A 46 -1.61 -8.85 -21.57
C GLN A 46 -2.52 -10.08 -21.39
N SER A 47 -3.42 -10.06 -20.40
CA SER A 47 -4.31 -11.19 -20.14
C SER A 47 -5.66 -11.02 -20.81
N ILE A 48 -6.19 -12.13 -21.37
CA ILE A 48 -7.56 -12.16 -21.90
C ILE A 48 -8.54 -12.07 -20.73
N GLN A 49 -9.46 -11.12 -20.80
CA GLN A 49 -10.54 -10.94 -19.84
C GLN A 49 -11.89 -11.21 -20.52
N ALA A 50 -12.77 -11.93 -19.82
CA ALA A 50 -14.14 -12.10 -20.27
C ALA A 50 -14.92 -10.82 -19.94
N VAL A 51 -15.68 -10.34 -20.92
CA VAL A 51 -16.54 -9.18 -20.76
C VAL A 51 -17.99 -9.64 -20.71
N GLN A 52 -18.73 -9.22 -19.69
CA GLN A 52 -20.16 -9.46 -19.55
C GLN A 52 -20.87 -8.12 -19.34
N LEU A 53 -22.00 -7.93 -19.99
CA LEU A 53 -22.80 -6.72 -19.83
C LEU A 53 -23.84 -6.91 -18.74
N GLY A 54 -24.15 -5.81 -18.05
CA GLY A 54 -25.13 -5.85 -16.97
C GLY A 54 -25.62 -4.47 -16.56
N THR A 55 -26.42 -4.44 -15.52
CA THR A 55 -26.99 -3.22 -14.93
C THR A 55 -26.69 -3.18 -13.44
N VAL A 56 -26.28 -2.04 -12.94
CA VAL A 56 -25.99 -1.82 -11.52
C VAL A 56 -27.30 -1.83 -10.71
N LEU A 57 -27.36 -2.71 -9.71
CA LEU A 57 -28.49 -2.80 -8.79
C LEU A 57 -28.26 -1.97 -7.51
N ALA A 58 -27.02 -1.96 -7.01
CA ALA A 58 -26.66 -1.25 -5.79
C ALA A 58 -25.18 -0.86 -5.81
N VAL A 59 -24.86 0.26 -5.18
CA VAL A 59 -23.49 0.73 -4.93
C VAL A 59 -23.38 1.08 -3.45
N ARG A 60 -22.36 0.55 -2.76
CA ARG A 60 -22.07 0.87 -1.36
C ARG A 60 -20.59 1.23 -1.21
N SER A 61 -20.30 2.28 -0.47
CA SER A 61 -18.94 2.57 -0.04
C SER A 61 -18.48 1.55 0.98
N VAL A 62 -17.27 1.03 0.79
CA VAL A 62 -16.59 0.11 1.69
C VAL A 62 -15.14 0.57 1.88
N GLU A 63 -14.52 0.10 2.94
CA GLU A 63 -13.09 0.32 3.17
C GLU A 63 -12.34 -0.94 2.74
N ILE A 64 -11.39 -0.77 1.83
CA ILE A 64 -10.50 -1.85 1.40
C ILE A 64 -9.23 -1.76 2.25
N ALA A 65 -8.96 -2.81 3.04
CA ALA A 65 -7.70 -2.91 3.76
C ALA A 65 -6.57 -3.15 2.77
N GLY A 66 -5.67 -2.20 2.64
CA GLY A 66 -4.45 -2.37 1.85
C GLY A 66 -3.50 -3.37 2.50
N GLN A 67 -2.73 -4.08 1.70
CA GLN A 67 -1.61 -4.86 2.19
C GLN A 67 -0.45 -3.90 2.48
N GLY A 68 -0.05 -3.80 3.75
CA GLY A 68 1.16 -3.08 4.12
C GLY A 68 2.37 -3.70 3.41
N SER A 69 3.26 -2.88 2.88
CA SER A 69 4.49 -3.33 2.22
C SER A 69 5.54 -3.85 3.20
N GLY A 70 5.31 -3.69 4.50
CA GLY A 70 6.26 -3.99 5.58
C GLY A 70 7.34 -2.93 5.74
N VAL A 71 7.38 -1.92 4.87
CA VAL A 71 8.38 -0.84 4.93
C VAL A 71 8.24 -0.03 6.21
N GLY A 72 7.01 0.22 6.66
CA GLY A 72 6.73 0.91 7.92
C GLY A 72 7.23 0.13 9.13
N ALA A 73 7.05 -1.19 9.14
CA ALA A 73 7.55 -2.06 10.20
C ALA A 73 9.08 -2.05 10.27
N ILE A 74 9.76 -2.21 9.12
CA ILE A 74 11.23 -2.21 9.04
C ILE A 74 11.78 -0.82 9.39
N GLY A 75 11.24 0.24 8.81
CA GLY A 75 11.63 1.63 9.10
C GLY A 75 11.41 2.00 10.56
N GLY A 76 10.26 1.61 11.11
CA GLY A 76 9.95 1.79 12.52
C GLY A 76 10.92 1.05 13.46
N ALA A 77 11.26 -0.20 13.13
CA ALA A 77 12.21 -0.99 13.92
C ALA A 77 13.62 -0.35 13.91
N LEU A 78 14.09 0.11 12.75
CA LEU A 78 15.38 0.79 12.63
C LEU A 78 15.40 2.10 13.41
N ALA A 79 14.40 2.94 13.26
CA ALA A 79 14.29 4.21 13.97
C ALA A 79 14.16 4.01 15.49
N GLY A 80 13.28 3.09 15.92
CA GLY A 80 13.09 2.75 17.32
C GLY A 80 14.34 2.14 17.97
N GLY A 81 15.04 1.27 17.24
CA GLY A 81 16.31 0.71 17.68
C GLY A 81 17.42 1.77 17.82
N ALA A 82 17.51 2.71 16.88
CA ALA A 82 18.46 3.82 16.94
C ALA A 82 18.22 4.72 18.14
N ILE A 83 16.95 5.06 18.41
CA ILE A 83 16.56 5.84 19.60
C ILE A 83 16.86 5.05 20.87
N GLY A 84 16.48 3.77 20.92
CA GLY A 84 16.75 2.90 22.08
C GLY A 84 18.23 2.75 22.37
N HIS A 85 19.08 2.76 21.35
CA HIS A 85 20.54 2.69 21.51
C HIS A 85 21.13 3.89 22.24
N GLN A 86 20.47 5.05 22.21
CA GLN A 86 20.91 6.25 22.92
C GLN A 86 20.52 6.24 24.41
N VAL A 87 19.72 5.26 24.83
CA VAL A 87 19.23 5.15 26.21
C VAL A 87 20.05 4.11 26.99
N GLY A 88 20.74 4.56 28.03
CA GLY A 88 21.49 3.71 28.94
C GLY A 88 22.92 3.40 28.49
N ASN A 89 23.64 2.61 29.31
CA ASN A 89 25.03 2.19 29.10
C ASN A 89 25.15 0.67 29.32
N GLY A 90 26.07 0.04 28.61
CA GLY A 90 26.40 -1.39 28.79
C GLY A 90 25.22 -2.32 28.44
N ASN A 91 24.84 -3.22 29.35
CA ASN A 91 23.77 -4.19 29.11
C ASN A 91 22.38 -3.54 29.05
N GLY A 92 22.16 -2.41 29.76
CA GLY A 92 20.91 -1.64 29.68
C GLY A 92 20.68 -1.05 28.29
N GLN A 93 21.74 -0.57 27.65
CA GLN A 93 21.67 -0.05 26.27
C GLN A 93 21.20 -1.12 25.26
N LYS A 94 21.72 -2.34 25.37
CA LYS A 94 21.31 -3.46 24.51
C LYS A 94 19.83 -3.78 24.67
N LEU A 95 19.36 -3.80 25.93
CA LEU A 95 17.94 -4.06 26.21
C LEU A 95 17.04 -2.93 25.69
N ALA A 96 17.46 -1.68 25.89
CA ALA A 96 16.74 -0.51 25.38
C ALA A 96 16.67 -0.47 23.84
N THR A 97 17.76 -0.89 23.16
CA THR A 97 17.79 -1.01 21.69
C THR A 97 16.77 -2.04 21.20
N ILE A 98 16.72 -3.22 21.84
CA ILE A 98 15.77 -4.28 21.47
C ILE A 98 14.31 -3.82 21.73
N ALA A 99 14.06 -3.25 22.90
CA ALA A 99 12.73 -2.77 23.26
C ALA A 99 12.27 -1.64 22.30
N GLY A 100 13.16 -0.71 21.97
CA GLY A 100 12.92 0.37 21.02
C GLY A 100 12.64 -0.15 19.61
N ALA A 101 13.40 -1.15 19.15
CA ALA A 101 13.17 -1.77 17.84
C ALA A 101 11.81 -2.48 17.77
N LEU A 102 11.42 -3.22 18.82
CA LEU A 102 10.11 -3.87 18.89
C LEU A 102 8.96 -2.86 18.92
N ALA A 103 9.06 -1.83 19.76
CA ALA A 103 8.06 -0.77 19.83
C ALA A 103 7.94 -0.02 18.48
N GLY A 104 9.08 0.29 17.85
CA GLY A 104 9.13 0.92 16.54
C GLY A 104 8.54 0.06 15.43
N LEU A 105 8.79 -1.25 15.43
CA LEU A 105 8.21 -2.21 14.49
C LEU A 105 6.67 -2.21 14.60
N MET A 106 6.14 -2.31 15.81
CA MET A 106 4.69 -2.32 16.03
C MET A 106 4.05 -0.98 15.66
N GLY A 107 4.68 0.14 16.06
CA GLY A 107 4.20 1.48 15.71
C GLY A 107 4.25 1.73 14.21
N GLY A 108 5.34 1.38 13.55
CA GLY A 108 5.51 1.52 12.11
C GLY A 108 4.52 0.69 11.30
N GLN A 109 4.24 -0.54 11.73
CA GLN A 109 3.22 -1.40 11.12
C GLN A 109 1.80 -0.81 11.29
N ALA A 110 1.49 -0.26 12.46
CA ALA A 110 0.18 0.35 12.71
C ALA A 110 -0.04 1.61 11.86
N LEU A 111 1.00 2.44 11.70
CA LEU A 111 0.96 3.62 10.83
C LEU A 111 0.79 3.24 9.36
N GLU A 112 1.54 2.25 8.89
CA GLU A 112 1.43 1.75 7.52
C GLU A 112 0.04 1.16 7.23
N GLY A 113 -0.50 0.35 8.14
CA GLY A 113 -1.85 -0.21 8.01
C GLY A 113 -2.94 0.86 7.93
N SER A 114 -2.78 1.96 8.65
CA SER A 114 -3.71 3.10 8.59
C SER A 114 -3.57 3.88 7.28
N ALA A 115 -2.36 4.05 6.77
CA ALA A 115 -2.09 4.74 5.51
C ALA A 115 -2.47 3.91 4.27
N ALA A 116 -2.50 2.58 4.40
CA ALA A 116 -2.83 1.67 3.31
C ALA A 116 -4.34 1.43 3.12
N LYS A 117 -5.20 2.04 3.94
CA LYS A 117 -6.65 1.97 3.77
C LYS A 117 -7.08 2.76 2.55
N GLU A 118 -7.81 2.10 1.68
CA GLU A 118 -8.32 2.69 0.44
C GLU A 118 -9.84 2.68 0.43
N SER A 119 -10.43 3.77 -0.05
CA SER A 119 -11.89 3.82 -0.27
C SER A 119 -12.26 2.93 -1.43
N GLY A 120 -13.19 2.02 -1.21
CA GLY A 120 -13.70 1.11 -2.21
C GLY A 120 -15.21 1.23 -2.41
N LEU A 121 -15.67 0.59 -3.47
CA LEU A 121 -17.08 0.41 -3.80
C LEU A 121 -17.39 -1.09 -3.86
N LEU A 122 -18.44 -1.49 -3.15
CA LEU A 122 -19.12 -2.77 -3.36
C LEU A 122 -20.26 -2.52 -4.36
N VAL A 123 -20.09 -3.03 -5.57
CA VAL A 123 -21.04 -2.87 -6.68
C VAL A 123 -21.78 -4.18 -6.91
N THR A 124 -23.10 -4.14 -6.81
CA THR A 124 -23.96 -5.28 -7.16
C THR A 124 -24.49 -5.08 -8.57
N VAL A 125 -24.21 -6.02 -9.46
CA VAL A 125 -24.56 -5.97 -10.87
C VAL A 125 -25.42 -7.18 -11.21
N ARG A 126 -26.51 -6.95 -11.95
CA ARG A 126 -27.27 -7.99 -12.63
C ARG A 126 -26.77 -8.08 -14.08
N LEU A 127 -26.18 -9.20 -14.41
CA LEU A 127 -25.77 -9.49 -15.79
C LEU A 127 -26.98 -9.71 -16.69
N ASP A 128 -26.82 -9.47 -17.98
CA ASP A 128 -27.89 -9.70 -18.97
C ASP A 128 -28.30 -11.18 -19.05
N GLY A 129 -27.41 -12.09 -18.66
CA GLY A 129 -27.72 -13.50 -18.47
C GLY A 129 -28.55 -13.84 -17.22
N GLY A 130 -28.97 -12.83 -16.43
CA GLY A 130 -29.79 -12.98 -15.22
C GLY A 130 -29.01 -13.23 -13.93
N GLN A 131 -27.73 -13.53 -14.00
CA GLN A 131 -26.89 -13.74 -12.82
C GLN A 131 -26.64 -12.42 -12.08
N VAL A 132 -26.60 -12.46 -10.75
CA VAL A 132 -26.28 -11.31 -9.92
C VAL A 132 -24.91 -11.52 -9.28
N LEU A 133 -24.02 -10.53 -9.45
CA LEU A 133 -22.66 -10.53 -8.90
C LEU A 133 -22.46 -9.33 -7.97
N ALA A 134 -21.66 -9.51 -6.93
CA ALA A 134 -21.18 -8.44 -6.09
C ALA A 134 -19.65 -8.35 -6.23
N ILE A 135 -19.17 -7.18 -6.61
CA ILE A 135 -17.74 -6.94 -6.91
C ILE A 135 -17.27 -5.78 -6.06
N THR A 136 -16.16 -5.97 -5.36
CA THR A 136 -15.50 -4.92 -4.59
C THR A 136 -14.30 -4.40 -5.38
N GLN A 137 -14.24 -3.10 -5.60
CA GLN A 137 -13.17 -2.43 -6.33
C GLN A 137 -12.83 -1.08 -5.69
N ALA A 138 -11.72 -0.45 -6.08
CA ALA A 138 -11.39 0.91 -5.65
C ALA A 138 -12.48 1.91 -6.10
N ALA A 139 -12.65 2.99 -5.34
CA ALA A 139 -13.62 4.04 -5.66
C ALA A 139 -13.08 5.05 -6.70
N ASP A 140 -12.43 4.55 -7.74
CA ASP A 140 -11.82 5.32 -8.82
C ASP A 140 -12.77 5.58 -10.00
N VAL A 141 -13.92 4.91 -10.02
CA VAL A 141 -14.96 5.05 -11.03
C VAL A 141 -16.28 5.42 -10.38
N ARG A 142 -16.99 6.38 -10.96
CA ARG A 142 -18.34 6.72 -10.52
C ARG A 142 -19.35 5.79 -11.18
N LEU A 143 -20.15 5.12 -10.36
CA LEU A 143 -21.19 4.21 -10.81
C LEU A 143 -22.51 4.59 -10.14
N ALA A 144 -23.58 4.59 -10.92
CA ALA A 144 -24.94 4.89 -10.44
C ALA A 144 -25.84 3.66 -10.52
N VAL A 145 -26.82 3.59 -9.62
CA VAL A 145 -27.85 2.54 -9.67
C VAL A 145 -28.69 2.70 -10.96
N GLY A 146 -28.90 1.60 -11.68
CA GLY A 146 -29.57 1.57 -12.97
C GLY A 146 -28.65 1.79 -14.16
N GLU A 147 -27.38 2.11 -13.93
CA GLU A 147 -26.41 2.35 -15.00
C GLU A 147 -26.02 1.04 -15.72
N ARG A 148 -25.82 1.13 -17.03
CA ARG A 148 -25.32 0.03 -17.85
C ARG A 148 -23.82 -0.05 -17.73
N VAL A 149 -23.34 -1.25 -17.46
CA VAL A 149 -21.92 -1.50 -17.16
C VAL A 149 -21.42 -2.74 -17.87
N GLN A 150 -20.11 -2.79 -18.02
CA GLN A 150 -19.37 -3.99 -18.38
C GLN A 150 -18.63 -4.54 -17.16
N VAL A 151 -18.77 -5.83 -16.96
CA VAL A 151 -18.01 -6.59 -15.96
C VAL A 151 -16.89 -7.31 -16.67
N LEU A 152 -15.65 -6.98 -16.32
CA LEU A 152 -14.46 -7.64 -16.81
C LEU A 152 -14.01 -8.65 -15.76
N ALA A 153 -13.97 -9.93 -16.14
CA ALA A 153 -13.48 -11.01 -15.29
C ALA A 153 -12.17 -11.56 -15.83
N GLY A 154 -11.11 -11.48 -15.05
CA GLY A 154 -9.82 -12.10 -15.34
C GLY A 154 -9.82 -13.60 -14.98
N ARG A 155 -8.86 -14.33 -15.55
CA ARG A 155 -8.62 -15.76 -15.21
C ARG A 155 -8.09 -15.95 -13.78
N ASP A 156 -7.57 -14.90 -13.18
CA ASP A 156 -7.10 -14.85 -11.80
C ASP A 156 -8.22 -14.70 -10.75
N GLY A 157 -9.48 -14.75 -11.19
CA GLY A 157 -10.65 -14.59 -10.33
C GLY A 157 -10.93 -13.14 -9.94
N LYS A 158 -10.14 -12.17 -10.41
CA LYS A 158 -10.39 -10.75 -10.20
C LYS A 158 -11.40 -10.23 -11.20
N ALA A 159 -12.35 -9.45 -10.72
CA ALA A 159 -13.35 -8.80 -11.56
C ALA A 159 -13.38 -7.30 -11.28
N ARG A 160 -13.75 -6.53 -12.30
CA ARG A 160 -13.96 -5.08 -12.20
C ARG A 160 -15.18 -4.65 -12.98
N VAL A 161 -15.77 -3.55 -12.57
CA VAL A 161 -16.97 -2.97 -13.18
C VAL A 161 -16.60 -1.61 -13.78
N LEU A 162 -16.89 -1.41 -15.05
CA LEU A 162 -16.69 -0.15 -15.76
C LEU A 162 -18.01 0.31 -16.37
N PRO A 163 -18.28 1.63 -16.45
CA PRO A 163 -19.40 2.16 -17.22
C PRO A 163 -19.21 1.85 -18.71
N LEU A 164 -20.33 1.79 -19.45
CA LEU A 164 -20.34 1.63 -20.89
C LEU A 164 -20.12 2.95 -21.59
#